data_44dbddfda1779d23d528d3543bd4febc
#
_entry.id   44dbddfda1779d23d528d3543bd4febc
#
_cell.length_a   1.000
_cell.length_b   1.000
_cell.length_c   1.000
_cell.angle_alpha   90.00
_cell.angle_beta   90.00
_cell.angle_gamma   90.00
#
_symmetry.space_group_name_H-M   'P 1'
#
loop_
_entity.id
_entity.type
_entity.pdbx_description
1 polymer ?
#
loop_
_entity_poly.entity_id
_entity_poly.type
_entity_poly.pdbx_seq_one_letter_code
_entity_poly.pdbx_strand_id
1 'polypeptide(L)'
;VNTVKGSINGCTVSGTVYGSHFVGGVVGQNDGVAANCTNAASVNTTVSQNEVKLNDLTLDDVLKTEKANDVTDAGGIAGNNAGVLRACINRGTIGYSHIGYNVGGIAGSQTGYVEGCVNYGTVNARKEGGGIVGQMEPSSVLQYNQDTLQELQGELDTLSALMNKATNDASASSSELTSQLNDLTGRVDSAREAVDT
;
A
#
# COMPACT_ATOMS: atom_id res chain seq x y z
N VAL A 1 -6.84 -3.76 -10.15
CA VAL A 1 -6.14 -2.55 -9.72
C VAL A 1 -6.58 -2.18 -8.31
N ASN A 2 -5.63 -1.94 -7.43
CA ASN A 2 -5.86 -1.34 -6.12
C ASN A 2 -5.45 0.13 -6.21
N THR A 3 -6.41 1.04 -6.10
CA THR A 3 -6.17 2.48 -6.29
C THR A 3 -5.53 3.13 -5.07
N VAL A 4 -5.05 4.36 -5.18
CA VAL A 4 -4.31 5.11 -4.15
C VAL A 4 -4.97 5.11 -2.76
N LYS A 5 -6.30 5.15 -2.68
CA LYS A 5 -7.06 5.06 -1.43
C LYS A 5 -7.54 3.64 -1.11
N GLY A 6 -7.17 2.66 -1.96
CA GLY A 6 -7.57 1.26 -1.80
C GLY A 6 -6.74 0.54 -0.74
N SER A 7 -7.37 -0.40 -0.05
CA SER A 7 -6.70 -1.27 0.92
C SER A 7 -7.13 -2.72 0.71
N ILE A 8 -6.14 -3.60 0.57
CA ILE A 8 -6.30 -5.05 0.53
C ILE A 8 -5.60 -5.60 1.78
N ASN A 9 -6.31 -6.31 2.62
CA ASN A 9 -5.72 -6.83 3.87
C ASN A 9 -6.15 -8.27 4.16
N GLY A 10 -5.19 -9.09 4.57
CA GLY A 10 -5.44 -10.46 5.03
C GLY A 10 -5.92 -11.43 3.95
N CYS A 11 -5.71 -11.14 2.67
CA CYS A 11 -6.16 -12.02 1.59
C CYS A 11 -5.24 -13.23 1.41
N THR A 12 -5.83 -14.38 1.15
CA THR A 12 -5.11 -15.60 0.75
C THR A 12 -5.59 -16.04 -0.63
N VAL A 13 -4.64 -16.26 -1.54
CA VAL A 13 -4.92 -16.68 -2.93
C VAL A 13 -4.25 -18.03 -3.19
N SER A 14 -4.96 -18.90 -3.91
CA SER A 14 -4.48 -20.22 -4.34
C SER A 14 -4.94 -20.52 -5.78
N GLY A 15 -4.38 -21.55 -6.38
CA GLY A 15 -4.70 -21.95 -7.77
C GLY A 15 -3.67 -21.44 -8.76
N THR A 16 -4.12 -20.90 -9.90
CA THR A 16 -3.23 -20.45 -10.98
C THR A 16 -3.70 -19.13 -11.56
N VAL A 17 -2.76 -18.22 -11.77
CA VAL A 17 -2.99 -16.89 -12.35
C VAL A 17 -2.16 -16.76 -13.61
N TYR A 18 -2.78 -16.32 -14.69
CA TYR A 18 -2.13 -16.06 -15.98
C TYR A 18 -2.44 -14.65 -16.48
N GLY A 19 -1.50 -14.07 -17.19
CA GLY A 19 -1.66 -12.79 -17.87
C GLY A 19 -0.40 -12.36 -18.59
N SER A 20 -0.49 -11.29 -19.38
CA SER A 20 0.63 -10.75 -20.16
C SER A 20 1.39 -9.67 -19.37
N HIS A 21 0.68 -8.75 -18.71
CA HIS A 21 1.26 -7.60 -18.02
C HIS A 21 0.62 -7.41 -16.66
N PHE A 22 1.42 -6.95 -15.70
CA PHE A 22 0.98 -6.64 -14.33
C PHE A 22 0.25 -7.81 -13.69
N VAL A 23 0.89 -8.96 -13.64
CA VAL A 23 0.29 -10.20 -13.13
C VAL A 23 0.75 -10.45 -11.69
N GLY A 24 -0.15 -10.33 -10.75
CA GLY A 24 0.13 -10.62 -9.35
C GLY A 24 -0.81 -11.70 -8.80
N GLY A 25 -0.31 -12.48 -7.87
CA GLY A 25 -1.14 -13.48 -7.19
C GLY A 25 -2.30 -12.83 -6.43
N VAL A 26 -2.10 -11.66 -5.83
CA VAL A 26 -3.10 -10.92 -5.08
C VAL A 26 -3.66 -9.75 -5.88
N VAL A 27 -2.79 -8.97 -6.51
CA VAL A 27 -3.18 -7.75 -7.23
C VAL A 27 -2.32 -7.53 -8.46
N GLY A 28 -2.90 -7.16 -9.59
CA GLY A 28 -2.14 -6.85 -10.81
C GLY A 28 -1.34 -5.57 -10.65
N GLN A 29 -2.02 -4.45 -10.36
CA GLN A 29 -1.41 -3.14 -10.10
C GLN A 29 -1.85 -2.64 -8.72
N ASN A 30 -0.88 -2.27 -7.89
CA ASN A 30 -1.10 -1.74 -6.55
C ASN A 30 -0.58 -0.31 -6.45
N ASP A 31 -1.49 0.66 -6.35
CA ASP A 31 -1.21 2.06 -6.08
C ASP A 31 -1.60 2.44 -4.63
N GLY A 32 -2.31 1.54 -3.94
CA GLY A 32 -2.75 1.69 -2.55
C GLY A 32 -1.93 0.85 -1.57
N VAL A 33 -2.59 0.26 -0.60
CA VAL A 33 -1.96 -0.61 0.41
C VAL A 33 -2.42 -2.05 0.23
N ALA A 34 -1.48 -3.00 0.17
CA ALA A 34 -1.76 -4.42 0.34
C ALA A 34 -0.92 -4.97 1.49
N ALA A 35 -1.58 -5.50 2.52
CA ALA A 35 -0.93 -5.93 3.74
C ALA A 35 -1.40 -7.31 4.21
N ASN A 36 -0.51 -8.05 4.89
CA ASN A 36 -0.81 -9.35 5.50
C ASN A 36 -1.41 -10.37 4.52
N CYS A 37 -1.08 -10.25 3.22
CA CYS A 37 -1.63 -11.13 2.19
C CYS A 37 -0.69 -12.30 1.94
N THR A 38 -1.28 -13.45 1.60
CA THR A 38 -0.53 -14.67 1.27
C THR A 38 -0.89 -15.16 -0.13
N ASN A 39 0.11 -15.32 -0.98
CA ASN A 39 -0.03 -16.01 -2.25
C ASN A 39 0.47 -17.45 -2.14
N ALA A 40 -0.39 -18.42 -2.45
CA ALA A 40 -0.06 -19.82 -2.68
C ALA A 40 -0.38 -20.26 -4.11
N ALA A 41 -0.80 -19.32 -4.97
CA ALA A 41 -1.08 -19.58 -6.38
C ALA A 41 0.22 -19.62 -7.20
N SER A 42 0.20 -20.39 -8.27
CA SER A 42 1.21 -20.33 -9.32
C SER A 42 0.90 -19.17 -10.27
N VAL A 43 1.87 -18.29 -10.53
CA VAL A 43 1.70 -17.12 -11.39
C VAL A 43 2.55 -17.27 -12.64
N ASN A 44 1.93 -17.33 -13.82
CA ASN A 44 2.59 -17.46 -15.11
C ASN A 44 3.61 -18.62 -15.19
N THR A 45 3.27 -19.78 -14.64
CA THR A 45 4.18 -20.94 -14.55
C THR A 45 4.15 -21.84 -15.78
N THR A 46 3.26 -21.59 -16.73
CA THR A 46 3.19 -22.32 -18.02
C THR A 46 3.10 -21.33 -19.16
N VAL A 47 3.62 -21.73 -20.30
CA VAL A 47 3.40 -21.04 -21.58
C VAL A 47 2.30 -21.75 -22.33
N SER A 48 1.44 -20.99 -23.03
CA SER A 48 0.65 -21.57 -24.10
C SER A 48 1.62 -22.06 -25.15
N GLN A 49 1.73 -23.37 -25.32
CA GLN A 49 2.50 -23.93 -26.40
C GLN A 49 1.81 -23.55 -27.71
N ASN A 50 2.33 -22.56 -28.38
CA ASN A 50 2.20 -22.51 -29.81
C ASN A 50 3.17 -23.61 -30.33
N GLU A 51 2.65 -24.78 -30.63
CA GLU A 51 3.39 -25.80 -31.36
C GLU A 51 3.77 -25.24 -32.73
N VAL A 52 4.94 -24.63 -32.81
CA VAL A 52 5.55 -24.33 -34.12
C VAL A 52 6.00 -25.65 -34.67
N LYS A 53 5.17 -26.24 -35.57
CA LYS A 53 5.56 -27.43 -36.32
C LYS A 53 6.65 -27.00 -37.29
N LEU A 54 7.86 -27.54 -37.09
CA LEU A 54 8.99 -27.23 -37.98
C LEU A 54 8.69 -27.40 -39.48
N ASN A 55 7.72 -28.23 -39.82
CA ASN A 55 7.32 -28.47 -41.20
C ASN A 55 6.43 -27.35 -41.81
N ASP A 56 5.92 -26.45 -40.99
CA ASP A 56 5.04 -25.36 -41.41
C ASP A 56 5.79 -24.01 -41.43
N LEU A 57 7.08 -23.98 -41.07
CA LEU A 57 7.93 -22.78 -41.07
C LEU A 57 8.26 -22.37 -42.52
N THR A 58 7.74 -21.26 -42.94
CA THR A 58 8.19 -20.58 -44.17
C THR A 58 9.37 -19.69 -43.89
N LEU A 59 10.18 -19.38 -44.89
CA LEU A 59 11.30 -18.40 -44.76
C LEU A 59 10.82 -17.03 -44.27
N ASP A 60 9.54 -16.68 -44.55
CA ASP A 60 8.91 -15.43 -44.10
C ASP A 60 8.59 -15.46 -42.62
N ASP A 61 8.32 -16.63 -42.04
CA ASP A 61 8.09 -16.81 -40.61
C ASP A 61 9.40 -16.75 -39.80
N VAL A 62 10.50 -17.19 -40.40
CA VAL A 62 11.86 -17.09 -39.80
C VAL A 62 12.37 -15.65 -39.82
N LEU A 63 11.97 -14.86 -40.82
CA LEU A 63 12.36 -13.45 -40.96
C LEU A 63 11.44 -12.50 -40.18
N LYS A 64 10.22 -12.91 -39.87
CA LYS A 64 9.38 -12.25 -38.88
C LYS A 64 9.94 -12.63 -37.50
N THR A 65 10.75 -11.74 -36.91
CA THR A 65 11.02 -11.81 -35.49
C THR A 65 9.69 -11.88 -34.76
N GLU A 66 9.26 -13.10 -34.39
CA GLU A 66 8.17 -13.23 -33.44
C GLU A 66 8.53 -12.35 -32.26
N LYS A 67 7.65 -11.40 -31.95
CA LYS A 67 7.77 -10.63 -30.72
C LYS A 67 7.94 -11.62 -29.60
N ALA A 68 9.09 -11.62 -28.97
CA ALA A 68 9.33 -12.42 -27.78
C ALA A 68 8.13 -12.18 -26.86
N ASN A 69 7.59 -13.27 -26.32
CA ASN A 69 6.39 -13.24 -25.49
C ASN A 69 6.55 -12.14 -24.43
N ASP A 70 5.83 -11.03 -24.59
CA ASP A 70 5.92 -9.81 -23.77
C ASP A 70 5.29 -10.02 -22.39
N VAL A 71 5.54 -11.15 -21.74
CA VAL A 71 5.13 -11.34 -20.34
C VAL A 71 6.03 -10.50 -19.49
N THR A 72 5.48 -9.46 -18.89
CA THR A 72 6.22 -8.54 -18.02
C THR A 72 5.49 -8.30 -16.70
N ASP A 73 6.27 -7.92 -15.69
CA ASP A 73 5.77 -7.48 -14.40
C ASP A 73 4.91 -8.56 -13.72
N ALA A 74 5.52 -9.71 -13.44
CA ALA A 74 4.89 -10.80 -12.72
C ALA A 74 5.43 -10.88 -11.29
N GLY A 75 4.52 -10.89 -10.30
CA GLY A 75 4.90 -11.00 -8.89
C GLY A 75 3.99 -11.92 -8.08
N GLY A 76 4.51 -12.44 -7.00
CA GLY A 76 3.74 -13.30 -6.09
C GLY A 76 2.58 -12.55 -5.44
N ILE A 77 2.76 -11.29 -5.10
CA ILE A 77 1.73 -10.44 -4.52
C ILE A 77 1.22 -9.44 -5.56
N ALA A 78 2.10 -8.62 -6.13
CA ALA A 78 1.74 -7.60 -7.10
C ALA A 78 2.54 -7.76 -8.40
N GLY A 79 1.90 -7.56 -9.55
CA GLY A 79 2.62 -7.42 -10.82
C GLY A 79 3.42 -6.13 -10.83
N ASN A 80 2.75 -5.00 -10.63
CA ASN A 80 3.35 -3.68 -10.44
C ASN A 80 2.96 -3.12 -9.07
N ASN A 81 3.91 -2.53 -8.35
CA ASN A 81 3.66 -1.87 -7.09
C ASN A 81 4.19 -0.43 -7.09
N ALA A 82 3.29 0.54 -7.13
CA ALA A 82 3.58 1.95 -6.89
C ALA A 82 3.14 2.40 -5.47
N GLY A 83 2.34 1.59 -4.78
CA GLY A 83 1.86 1.83 -3.43
C GLY A 83 2.71 1.11 -2.35
N VAL A 84 2.05 0.51 -1.37
CA VAL A 84 2.67 -0.15 -0.23
C VAL A 84 2.34 -1.64 -0.21
N LEU A 85 3.35 -2.48 -0.11
CA LEU A 85 3.24 -3.90 0.22
C LEU A 85 3.86 -4.14 1.60
N ARG A 86 3.07 -4.63 2.55
CA ARG A 86 3.55 -4.85 3.92
C ARG A 86 3.18 -6.23 4.45
N ALA A 87 4.15 -6.90 5.06
CA ALA A 87 3.98 -8.19 5.74
C ALA A 87 3.27 -9.25 4.86
N CYS A 88 3.54 -9.24 3.54
CA CYS A 88 2.97 -10.20 2.60
C CYS A 88 3.90 -11.40 2.39
N ILE A 89 3.32 -12.55 2.10
CA ILE A 89 4.05 -13.80 1.96
C ILE A 89 3.73 -14.43 0.61
N ASN A 90 4.78 -14.78 -0.15
CA ASN A 90 4.63 -15.63 -1.31
C ASN A 90 5.11 -17.06 -1.01
N ARG A 91 4.31 -18.05 -1.35
CA ARG A 91 4.62 -19.49 -1.30
C ARG A 91 4.43 -20.16 -2.66
N GLY A 92 3.87 -19.44 -3.63
CA GLY A 92 3.63 -19.94 -4.98
C GLY A 92 4.87 -19.84 -5.88
N THR A 93 4.87 -20.59 -6.97
CA THR A 93 5.88 -20.46 -8.02
C THR A 93 5.52 -19.32 -8.96
N ILE A 94 6.49 -18.47 -9.25
CA ILE A 94 6.30 -17.28 -10.10
C ILE A 94 7.16 -17.42 -11.35
N GLY A 95 6.52 -17.19 -12.49
CA GLY A 95 7.17 -17.18 -13.80
C GLY A 95 7.52 -18.56 -14.36
N TYR A 96 8.01 -18.55 -15.59
CA TYR A 96 8.46 -19.73 -16.33
C TYR A 96 9.91 -19.54 -16.79
N SER A 97 10.69 -20.63 -16.80
CA SER A 97 12.11 -20.57 -17.16
C SER A 97 12.29 -19.96 -18.56
N HIS A 98 13.23 -19.04 -18.68
CA HIS A 98 13.60 -18.33 -19.91
C HIS A 98 12.47 -17.47 -20.54
N ILE A 99 11.41 -17.19 -19.81
CA ILE A 99 10.30 -16.33 -20.25
C ILE A 99 10.00 -15.30 -19.19
N GLY A 100 9.62 -14.11 -19.63
CA GLY A 100 9.20 -13.00 -18.77
C GLY A 100 10.33 -12.09 -18.32
N TYR A 101 9.97 -10.86 -18.13
CA TYR A 101 10.80 -9.76 -17.64
C TYR A 101 10.17 -9.21 -16.37
N ASN A 102 10.96 -8.63 -15.49
CA ASN A 102 10.49 -8.05 -14.23
C ASN A 102 9.68 -9.07 -13.43
N VAL A 103 10.29 -10.18 -13.08
CA VAL A 103 9.63 -11.27 -12.32
C VAL A 103 10.15 -11.30 -10.91
N GLY A 104 9.27 -11.06 -9.94
CA GLY A 104 9.64 -11.04 -8.53
C GLY A 104 8.80 -11.96 -7.65
N GLY A 105 9.40 -12.45 -6.58
CA GLY A 105 8.69 -13.28 -5.60
C GLY A 105 7.56 -12.54 -4.88
N ILE A 106 7.67 -11.23 -4.74
CA ILE A 106 6.66 -10.34 -4.14
C ILE A 106 6.10 -9.38 -5.19
N ALA A 107 6.95 -8.59 -5.85
CA ALA A 107 6.53 -7.65 -6.88
C ALA A 107 7.34 -7.83 -8.17
N GLY A 108 6.69 -7.78 -9.32
CA GLY A 108 7.35 -7.80 -10.63
C GLY A 108 8.15 -6.52 -10.83
N SER A 109 7.47 -5.39 -10.89
CA SER A 109 8.06 -4.06 -10.90
C SER A 109 7.67 -3.26 -9.65
N GLN A 110 8.56 -2.37 -9.21
CA GLN A 110 8.48 -1.71 -7.91
C GLN A 110 8.96 -0.26 -8.01
N THR A 111 8.07 0.68 -7.72
CA THR A 111 8.38 2.10 -7.53
C THR A 111 7.95 2.62 -6.15
N GLY A 112 7.03 1.91 -5.48
CA GLY A 112 6.49 2.25 -4.17
C GLY A 112 7.32 1.71 -2.99
N TYR A 113 6.67 1.10 -2.01
CA TYR A 113 7.29 0.64 -0.77
C TYR A 113 7.01 -0.84 -0.50
N VAL A 114 8.02 -1.60 -0.09
CA VAL A 114 7.91 -3.02 0.31
C VAL A 114 8.57 -3.20 1.67
N GLU A 115 7.81 -3.70 2.65
CA GLU A 115 8.28 -3.90 4.03
C GLU A 115 7.82 -5.24 4.60
N GLY A 116 8.73 -5.94 5.25
CA GLY A 116 8.43 -7.18 5.99
C GLY A 116 7.84 -8.30 5.14
N CYS A 117 7.98 -8.23 3.80
CA CYS A 117 7.50 -9.25 2.89
C CYS A 117 8.50 -10.38 2.75
N VAL A 118 8.00 -11.61 2.61
CA VAL A 118 8.81 -12.83 2.55
C VAL A 118 8.41 -13.67 1.34
N ASN A 119 9.40 -14.14 0.60
CA ASN A 119 9.22 -15.10 -0.48
C ASN A 119 9.81 -16.47 -0.11
N TYR A 120 8.97 -17.49 -0.10
CA TYR A 120 9.34 -18.90 0.02
C TYR A 120 9.18 -19.66 -1.30
N GLY A 121 8.58 -19.03 -2.31
CA GLY A 121 8.33 -19.64 -3.61
C GLY A 121 9.53 -19.58 -4.54
N THR A 122 9.45 -20.32 -5.65
CA THR A 122 10.43 -20.28 -6.72
C THR A 122 10.11 -19.15 -7.69
N VAL A 123 11.14 -18.43 -8.14
CA VAL A 123 11.02 -17.39 -9.17
C VAL A 123 11.81 -17.82 -10.40
N ASN A 124 11.15 -17.83 -11.56
CA ASN A 124 11.74 -18.12 -12.86
C ASN A 124 11.53 -16.91 -13.78
N ALA A 125 12.56 -16.50 -14.48
CA ALA A 125 12.52 -15.37 -15.39
C ALA A 125 13.49 -15.55 -16.55
N ARG A 126 13.30 -14.79 -17.61
CA ARG A 126 14.29 -14.60 -18.66
C ARG A 126 15.29 -13.52 -18.27
N LYS A 127 14.81 -12.42 -17.71
CA LYS A 127 15.59 -11.24 -17.35
C LYS A 127 14.92 -10.46 -16.21
N GLU A 128 15.68 -9.69 -15.47
CA GLU A 128 15.21 -8.94 -14.31
C GLU A 128 14.41 -9.83 -13.34
N GLY A 129 14.99 -10.97 -12.95
CA GLY A 129 14.41 -11.88 -11.96
C GLY A 129 14.95 -11.61 -10.57
N GLY A 130 14.08 -11.51 -9.58
CA GLY A 130 14.45 -11.24 -8.20
C GLY A 130 13.65 -12.04 -7.17
N GLY A 131 14.33 -12.47 -6.11
CA GLY A 131 13.68 -13.22 -5.03
C GLY A 131 12.54 -12.45 -4.34
N ILE A 132 12.62 -11.12 -4.29
CA ILE A 132 11.61 -10.22 -3.76
C ILE A 132 11.03 -9.36 -4.87
N VAL A 133 11.87 -8.58 -5.57
CA VAL A 133 11.46 -7.65 -6.62
C VAL A 133 12.21 -7.97 -7.90
N GLY A 134 11.52 -8.01 -9.03
CA GLY A 134 12.12 -8.22 -10.35
C GLY A 134 12.88 -6.99 -10.80
N GLN A 135 12.21 -5.86 -10.93
CA GLN A 135 12.78 -4.57 -11.29
C GLN A 135 12.39 -3.51 -10.26
N MET A 136 13.38 -2.76 -9.78
CA MET A 136 13.17 -1.64 -8.88
C MET A 136 13.60 -0.35 -9.58
N GLU A 137 12.69 0.62 -9.60
CA GLU A 137 12.96 1.97 -10.06
C GLU A 137 12.96 2.94 -8.87
N PRO A 138 13.75 4.02 -8.94
CA PRO A 138 13.70 5.03 -7.88
C PRO A 138 12.30 5.60 -7.76
N SER A 139 11.73 5.57 -6.57
CA SER A 139 10.45 6.22 -6.32
C SER A 139 10.62 7.74 -6.40
N SER A 140 9.94 8.36 -7.34
CA SER A 140 9.74 9.82 -7.32
C SER A 140 8.73 10.24 -6.24
N VAL A 141 8.18 9.29 -5.49
CA VAL A 141 7.06 9.44 -4.55
C VAL A 141 7.54 9.72 -3.11
N LEU A 142 8.67 10.36 -2.92
CA LEU A 142 8.91 11.13 -1.69
C LEU A 142 7.80 12.16 -1.45
N GLN A 143 7.12 12.59 -2.50
CA GLN A 143 5.97 13.50 -2.45
C GLN A 143 4.75 12.89 -1.74
N TYR A 144 4.45 11.62 -1.93
CA TYR A 144 3.27 10.98 -1.34
C TYR A 144 3.37 10.85 0.20
N ASN A 145 4.53 10.48 0.70
CA ASN A 145 4.78 10.46 2.14
C ASN A 145 4.84 11.88 2.72
N GLN A 146 5.26 12.86 1.94
CA GLN A 146 5.32 14.25 2.34
C GLN A 146 3.91 14.85 2.44
N ASP A 147 3.03 14.56 1.49
CA ASP A 147 1.64 15.01 1.52
C ASP A 147 0.87 14.40 2.70
N THR A 148 1.04 13.10 2.98
CA THR A 148 0.41 12.44 4.13
C THR A 148 0.99 12.94 5.46
N LEU A 149 2.28 13.23 5.52
CA LEU A 149 2.91 13.83 6.71
C LEU A 149 2.44 15.27 6.92
N GLN A 150 2.27 16.05 5.86
CA GLN A 150 1.74 17.41 5.93
C GLN A 150 0.26 17.41 6.35
N GLU A 151 -0.54 16.48 5.84
CA GLU A 151 -1.94 16.31 6.25
C GLU A 151 -2.02 15.94 7.75
N LEU A 152 -1.20 14.99 8.20
CA LEU A 152 -1.11 14.61 9.61
C LEU A 152 -0.64 15.77 10.50
N GLN A 153 0.35 16.53 10.03
CA GLN A 153 0.82 17.73 10.72
C GLN A 153 -0.31 18.76 10.86
N GLY A 154 -1.08 19.00 9.80
CA GLY A 154 -2.24 19.91 9.81
C GLY A 154 -3.35 19.45 10.77
N GLU A 155 -3.60 18.14 10.85
CA GLU A 155 -4.55 17.58 11.81
C GLU A 155 -4.06 17.71 13.27
N LEU A 156 -2.75 17.50 13.51
CA LEU A 156 -2.14 17.69 14.82
C LEU A 156 -2.17 19.16 15.26
N ASP A 157 -1.91 20.09 14.36
CA ASP A 157 -2.00 21.53 14.63
C ASP A 157 -3.44 21.94 14.96
N THR A 158 -4.41 21.40 14.23
CA THR A 158 -5.84 21.60 14.49
C THR A 158 -6.24 21.04 15.85
N LEU A 159 -5.81 19.84 16.19
CA LEU A 159 -6.06 19.23 17.51
C LEU A 159 -5.43 20.06 18.63
N SER A 160 -4.20 20.53 18.45
CA SER A 160 -3.52 21.40 19.40
C SER A 160 -4.27 22.72 19.61
N ALA A 161 -4.77 23.34 18.55
CA ALA A 161 -5.57 24.56 18.63
C ALA A 161 -6.89 24.33 19.37
N LEU A 162 -7.58 23.22 19.12
CA LEU A 162 -8.81 22.83 19.82
C LEU A 162 -8.55 22.55 21.32
N MET A 163 -7.47 21.88 21.67
CA MET A 163 -7.08 21.65 23.05
C MET A 163 -6.80 22.98 23.79
N ASN A 164 -6.05 23.89 23.16
CA ASN A 164 -5.77 25.20 23.73
C ASN A 164 -7.05 26.00 23.92
N LYS A 165 -7.96 25.96 22.93
CA LYS A 165 -9.27 26.61 23.06
C LYS A 165 -10.08 26.03 24.21
N ALA A 166 -10.18 24.71 24.32
CA ALA A 166 -10.90 24.05 25.42
C ALA A 166 -10.31 24.40 26.79
N THR A 167 -8.98 24.48 26.89
CA THR A 167 -8.30 24.88 28.13
C THR A 167 -8.61 26.33 28.49
N ASN A 168 -8.60 27.24 27.52
CA ASN A 168 -8.93 28.64 27.73
C ASN A 168 -10.40 28.83 28.11
N ASP A 169 -11.32 28.12 27.45
CA ASP A 169 -12.77 28.16 27.76
C ASP A 169 -13.03 27.62 29.18
N ALA A 170 -12.35 26.54 29.60
CA ALA A 170 -12.43 26.00 30.95
C ALA A 170 -11.88 26.99 32.00
N SER A 171 -10.77 27.65 31.68
CA SER A 171 -10.16 28.68 32.59
C SER A 171 -11.09 29.90 32.69
N ALA A 172 -11.68 30.37 31.62
CA ALA A 172 -12.64 31.47 31.60
C ALA A 172 -13.89 31.14 32.44
N SER A 173 -14.44 29.93 32.25
CA SER A 173 -15.58 29.44 33.03
C SER A 173 -15.28 29.32 34.52
N SER A 174 -14.08 28.86 34.87
CA SER A 174 -13.63 28.80 36.25
C SER A 174 -13.50 30.20 36.91
N SER A 175 -12.98 31.18 36.16
CA SER A 175 -12.86 32.56 36.61
C SER A 175 -14.20 33.22 36.82
N GLU A 176 -15.14 33.00 35.89
CA GLU A 176 -16.52 33.47 35.99
C GLU A 176 -17.22 32.89 37.21
N LEU A 177 -17.09 31.57 37.43
CA LEU A 177 -17.64 30.90 38.62
C LEU A 177 -17.09 31.48 39.90
N THR A 178 -15.78 31.74 39.95
CA THR A 178 -15.13 32.36 41.11
C THR A 178 -15.67 33.77 41.36
N SER A 179 -15.86 34.55 40.31
CA SER A 179 -16.45 35.90 40.43
C SER A 179 -17.87 35.85 40.95
N GLN A 180 -18.70 34.96 40.47
CA GLN A 180 -20.09 34.76 40.92
C GLN A 180 -20.14 34.30 42.38
N LEU A 181 -19.22 33.43 42.79
CA LEU A 181 -19.12 32.97 44.18
C LEU A 181 -18.73 34.11 45.11
N ASN A 182 -17.80 34.97 44.72
CA ASN A 182 -17.40 36.14 45.50
C ASN A 182 -18.56 37.16 45.62
N ASP A 183 -19.30 37.40 44.53
CA ASP A 183 -20.51 38.25 44.56
C ASP A 183 -21.56 37.69 45.52
N LEU A 184 -21.82 36.38 45.44
CA LEU A 184 -22.74 35.70 46.32
C LEU A 184 -22.31 35.80 47.79
N THR A 185 -21.04 35.63 48.09
CA THR A 185 -20.47 35.77 49.43
C THR A 185 -20.70 37.20 49.99
N GLY A 186 -20.38 38.22 49.15
CA GLY A 186 -20.59 39.61 49.56
C GLY A 186 -22.09 39.95 49.82
N ARG A 187 -22.98 39.37 49.06
CA ARG A 187 -24.44 39.52 49.28
C ARG A 187 -24.92 38.82 50.53
N VAL A 188 -24.37 37.66 50.86
CA VAL A 188 -24.67 36.94 52.10
C VAL A 188 -24.15 37.72 53.30
N ASP A 189 -22.97 38.30 53.26
CA ASP A 189 -22.40 39.10 54.33
C ASP A 189 -23.23 40.38 54.55
N SER A 190 -23.63 41.06 53.47
CA SER A 190 -24.52 42.24 53.56
C SER A 190 -25.89 41.91 54.15
N ALA A 191 -26.45 40.75 53.78
CA ALA A 191 -27.72 40.29 54.35
C ALA A 191 -27.59 39.96 55.86
N ARG A 192 -26.45 39.40 56.27
CA ARG A 192 -26.16 39.09 57.66
C ARG A 192 -26.03 40.37 58.52
N GLU A 193 -25.29 41.37 58.00
CA GLU A 193 -25.21 42.67 58.67
C GLU A 193 -26.58 43.35 58.84
N ALA A 194 -27.47 43.20 57.83
CA ALA A 194 -28.83 43.76 57.89
C ALA A 194 -29.76 43.04 58.87
N VAL A 195 -29.47 41.84 59.30
CA VAL A 195 -30.21 41.05 60.30
C VAL A 195 -29.74 41.31 61.71
N ASP A 196 -28.45 41.68 61.90
CA ASP A 196 -27.81 41.92 63.18
C ASP A 196 -28.02 43.38 63.68
N THR A 197 -28.75 44.25 62.91
CA THR A 197 -29.20 45.59 63.26
C THR A 197 -30.71 45.62 63.58
#